data_79a82012eb71d8c35182f50561a118c7
#
_entry.id   79a82012eb71d8c35182f50561a118c7
#
_cell.length_a   1.000
_cell.length_b   1.000
_cell.length_c   1.000
_cell.angle_alpha   90.00
_cell.angle_beta   90.00
_cell.angle_gamma   90.00
#
_symmetry.space_group_name_H-M   'P 1'
#
loop_
_entity.id
_entity.type
_entity.pdbx_description
1 polymer ?
#
loop_
_entity_poly.entity_id
_entity_poly.type
_entity_poly.pdbx_seq_one_letter_code
_entity_poly.pdbx_strand_id
1 'polypeptide(L)'
;MTAGAAPRLIGRDREIQALTDLLGKGTQAGQALVVIGDPGIGKSALLGAAQDTARAVGFRVLSAVGVESEAQLPFAGLHQILRPVLRSASELAPVYATALRSAFGLAQGPTPELFQIALAAVDLLVAVAAKQPVAVLVDDVQWLDQQSQEVLTFIARRTRPYAIVVIGAVRTGHPGAFLAAGLPELIVHGVDESAADEILRTKAGVLKPADRLRIRREAQGNPLAQAAGSPNFQRSPVMACSSQRSIR
;
A
#
# COMPACT_ATOMS: atom_id res chain seq x y z
N MET A 1 -16.79 15.74 -17.66
CA MET A 1 -16.02 14.49 -17.62
C MET A 1 -16.49 13.74 -16.38
N THR A 2 -17.33 12.73 -16.56
CA THR A 2 -17.88 11.89 -15.51
C THR A 2 -16.74 11.05 -14.89
N ALA A 3 -16.45 11.30 -13.61
CA ALA A 3 -15.57 10.41 -12.84
C ALA A 3 -16.20 9.02 -12.85
N GLY A 4 -15.57 8.08 -13.55
CA GLY A 4 -15.99 6.69 -13.54
C GLY A 4 -15.95 6.19 -12.10
N ALA A 5 -17.06 5.69 -11.58
CA ALA A 5 -17.12 5.08 -10.26
C ALA A 5 -16.06 3.98 -10.20
N ALA A 6 -15.19 4.03 -9.18
CA ALA A 6 -14.21 2.98 -8.94
C ALA A 6 -14.94 1.62 -8.89
N PRO A 7 -14.39 0.55 -9.47
CA PRO A 7 -15.03 -0.75 -9.48
C PRO A 7 -15.29 -1.20 -8.04
N ARG A 8 -16.56 -1.47 -7.73
CA ARG A 8 -16.97 -1.94 -6.39
C ARG A 8 -16.23 -3.25 -6.07
N LEU A 9 -15.53 -3.27 -4.93
CA LEU A 9 -14.87 -4.47 -4.44
C LEU A 9 -15.90 -5.40 -3.82
N ILE A 10 -16.13 -6.54 -4.48
CA ILE A 10 -17.13 -7.52 -4.07
C ILE A 10 -16.68 -8.20 -2.78
N GLY A 11 -17.57 -8.25 -1.77
CA GLY A 11 -17.33 -8.93 -0.50
C GLY A 11 -16.29 -8.26 0.42
N ARG A 12 -16.07 -6.94 0.27
CA ARG A 12 -15.08 -6.16 1.03
C ARG A 12 -15.69 -4.94 1.77
N ASP A 13 -16.99 -4.94 1.98
CA ASP A 13 -17.68 -3.80 2.56
C ASP A 13 -17.16 -3.47 3.99
N ARG A 14 -16.80 -4.49 4.80
CA ARG A 14 -16.25 -4.30 6.15
C ARG A 14 -14.87 -3.68 6.13
N GLU A 15 -13.97 -4.17 5.28
CA GLU A 15 -12.61 -3.66 5.16
C GLU A 15 -12.61 -2.24 4.58
N ILE A 16 -13.46 -1.97 3.59
CA ILE A 16 -13.64 -0.61 3.03
C ILE A 16 -14.17 0.35 4.10
N GLN A 17 -15.15 -0.07 4.91
CA GLN A 17 -15.68 0.76 6.00
C GLN A 17 -14.59 1.07 7.03
N ALA A 18 -13.80 0.07 7.45
CA ALA A 18 -12.69 0.26 8.39
C ALA A 18 -11.65 1.26 7.87
N LEU A 19 -11.29 1.17 6.58
CA LEU A 19 -10.37 2.11 5.94
C LEU A 19 -10.97 3.53 5.82
N THR A 20 -12.26 3.62 5.52
CA THR A 20 -13.00 4.91 5.45
C THR A 20 -13.05 5.60 6.81
N ASP A 21 -13.38 4.85 7.86
CA ASP A 21 -13.41 5.35 9.24
C ASP A 21 -12.02 5.81 9.72
N LEU A 22 -10.99 5.05 9.37
CA LEU A 22 -9.60 5.38 9.68
C LEU A 22 -9.19 6.70 9.01
N LEU A 23 -9.50 6.87 7.73
CA LEU A 23 -9.22 8.10 6.98
C LEU A 23 -10.02 9.27 7.53
N GLY A 24 -11.31 9.07 7.86
CA GLY A 24 -12.13 10.10 8.50
C GLY A 24 -11.54 10.62 9.82
N LYS A 25 -11.10 9.71 10.69
CA LYS A 25 -10.39 10.07 11.95
C LYS A 25 -9.05 10.74 11.68
N GLY A 26 -8.36 10.30 10.64
CA GLY A 26 -7.04 10.77 10.24
C GLY A 26 -6.96 12.24 9.83
N THR A 27 -8.09 12.88 9.52
CA THR A 27 -8.15 14.33 9.25
C THR A 27 -7.92 15.18 10.49
N GLN A 28 -8.18 14.62 11.69
CA GLN A 28 -8.05 15.33 12.97
C GLN A 28 -6.83 14.86 13.76
N ALA A 29 -6.56 13.56 13.75
CA ALA A 29 -5.44 12.95 14.47
C ALA A 29 -4.87 11.80 13.66
N GLY A 30 -3.56 11.76 13.52
CA GLY A 30 -2.88 10.77 12.70
C GLY A 30 -3.21 9.33 13.08
N GLN A 31 -3.26 8.49 12.09
CA GLN A 31 -3.56 7.07 12.19
C GLN A 31 -2.49 6.23 11.49
N ALA A 32 -2.31 4.99 11.93
CA ALA A 32 -1.50 4.02 11.22
C ALA A 32 -2.20 2.65 11.25
N LEU A 33 -2.06 1.89 10.17
CA LEU A 33 -2.70 0.59 9.99
C LEU A 33 -1.81 -0.34 9.17
N VAL A 34 -1.71 -1.59 9.58
CA VAL A 34 -1.14 -2.67 8.78
C VAL A 34 -2.26 -3.52 8.19
N VAL A 35 -2.29 -3.66 6.87
CA VAL A 35 -3.22 -4.56 6.15
C VAL A 35 -2.49 -5.86 5.87
N ILE A 36 -2.94 -6.96 6.48
CA ILE A 36 -2.26 -8.26 6.40
C ILE A 36 -3.15 -9.24 5.63
N GLY A 37 -2.54 -10.07 4.78
CA GLY A 37 -3.27 -11.14 4.11
C GLY A 37 -2.44 -11.86 3.06
N ASP A 38 -2.96 -12.97 2.57
CA ASP A 38 -2.27 -13.84 1.62
C ASP A 38 -2.05 -13.17 0.24
N PRO A 39 -1.09 -13.66 -0.55
CA PRO A 39 -0.93 -13.20 -1.92
C PRO A 39 -2.25 -13.35 -2.71
N GLY A 40 -2.63 -12.32 -3.46
CA GLY A 40 -3.85 -12.34 -4.27
C GLY A 40 -5.18 -12.14 -3.52
N ILE A 41 -5.16 -11.97 -2.19
CA ILE A 41 -6.37 -11.82 -1.37
C ILE A 41 -7.13 -10.50 -1.60
N GLY A 42 -6.50 -9.52 -2.27
CA GLY A 42 -7.11 -8.23 -2.60
C GLY A 42 -6.57 -7.03 -1.82
N LYS A 43 -5.41 -7.11 -1.15
CA LYS A 43 -4.79 -5.99 -0.41
C LYS A 43 -4.57 -4.77 -1.28
N SER A 44 -3.97 -4.94 -2.47
CA SER A 44 -3.73 -3.84 -3.42
C SER A 44 -5.04 -3.17 -3.87
N ALA A 45 -6.11 -3.95 -4.04
CA ALA A 45 -7.42 -3.40 -4.38
C ALA A 45 -8.01 -2.58 -3.23
N LEU A 46 -7.84 -3.05 -1.97
CA LEU A 46 -8.24 -2.30 -0.78
C LEU A 46 -7.45 -1.00 -0.62
N LEU A 47 -6.12 -1.03 -0.88
CA LEU A 47 -5.29 0.18 -0.89
C LEU A 47 -5.73 1.14 -2.01
N GLY A 48 -6.11 0.64 -3.18
CA GLY A 48 -6.69 1.46 -4.26
C GLY A 48 -7.97 2.16 -3.81
N ALA A 49 -8.89 1.43 -3.18
CA ALA A 49 -10.12 2.01 -2.63
C ALA A 49 -9.83 3.04 -1.51
N ALA A 50 -8.86 2.76 -0.63
CA ALA A 50 -8.40 3.70 0.37
C ALA A 50 -7.80 4.97 -0.25
N GLN A 51 -7.05 4.84 -1.35
CA GLN A 51 -6.49 5.95 -2.11
C GLN A 51 -7.59 6.86 -2.68
N ASP A 52 -8.62 6.27 -3.29
CA ASP A 52 -9.74 7.03 -3.85
C ASP A 52 -10.55 7.72 -2.76
N THR A 53 -10.80 7.02 -1.65
CA THR A 53 -11.46 7.60 -0.46
C THR A 53 -10.62 8.75 0.11
N ALA A 54 -9.32 8.57 0.29
CA ALA A 54 -8.42 9.60 0.81
C ALA A 54 -8.45 10.87 -0.06
N ARG A 55 -8.41 10.71 -1.39
CA ARG A 55 -8.54 11.84 -2.32
C ARG A 55 -9.88 12.54 -2.21
N ALA A 56 -10.97 11.77 -2.10
CA ALA A 56 -12.33 12.32 -1.97
C ALA A 56 -12.53 13.14 -0.68
N VAL A 57 -11.88 12.76 0.42
CA VAL A 57 -11.92 13.51 1.69
C VAL A 57 -10.79 14.52 1.84
N GLY A 58 -10.05 14.81 0.77
CA GLY A 58 -9.11 15.92 0.69
C GLY A 58 -7.67 15.63 1.12
N PHE A 59 -7.27 14.37 1.28
CA PHE A 59 -5.87 14.04 1.56
C PHE A 59 -4.98 14.24 0.32
N ARG A 60 -3.75 14.69 0.56
CA ARG A 60 -2.65 14.47 -0.36
C ARG A 60 -2.19 13.03 -0.22
N VAL A 61 -2.31 12.24 -1.29
CA VAL A 61 -1.91 10.84 -1.28
C VAL A 61 -0.48 10.70 -1.78
N LEU A 62 0.35 10.04 -0.96
CA LEU A 62 1.70 9.60 -1.29
C LEU A 62 1.69 8.08 -1.32
N SER A 63 2.14 7.47 -2.40
CA SER A 63 2.08 6.01 -2.55
C SER A 63 3.40 5.43 -2.99
N ALA A 64 3.67 4.21 -2.52
CA ALA A 64 4.79 3.39 -2.97
C ALA A 64 4.35 1.93 -3.09
N VAL A 65 5.10 1.19 -3.89
CA VAL A 65 4.96 -0.26 -4.03
C VAL A 65 6.33 -0.88 -3.82
N GLY A 66 6.44 -1.80 -2.87
CA GLY A 66 7.66 -2.58 -2.69
C GLY A 66 7.90 -3.51 -3.88
N VAL A 67 9.13 -3.52 -4.37
CA VAL A 67 9.56 -4.36 -5.50
C VAL A 67 10.75 -5.20 -5.07
N GLU A 68 10.63 -6.52 -5.15
CA GLU A 68 11.65 -7.46 -4.66
C GLU A 68 13.04 -7.19 -5.23
N SER A 69 13.13 -6.84 -6.51
CA SER A 69 14.40 -6.51 -7.17
C SER A 69 15.03 -5.19 -6.68
N GLU A 70 14.28 -4.33 -6.01
CA GLU A 70 14.74 -3.06 -5.47
C GLU A 70 15.02 -3.11 -3.95
N ALA A 71 14.73 -4.24 -3.30
CA ALA A 71 14.87 -4.41 -1.85
C ALA A 71 16.32 -4.20 -1.32
N GLN A 72 17.31 -4.22 -2.20
CA GLN A 72 18.71 -3.96 -1.87
C GLN A 72 19.16 -2.50 -2.17
N LEU A 73 18.26 -1.65 -2.71
CA LEU A 73 18.58 -0.26 -3.02
C LEU A 73 18.21 0.63 -1.83
N PRO A 74 19.20 1.14 -1.05
CA PRO A 74 18.92 1.93 0.14
C PRO A 74 18.04 3.15 -0.16
N PHE A 75 17.00 3.34 0.64
CA PHE A 75 16.03 4.44 0.54
C PHE A 75 15.22 4.53 -0.74
N ALA A 76 15.21 3.49 -1.60
CA ALA A 76 14.42 3.50 -2.84
C ALA A 76 12.92 3.66 -2.54
N GLY A 77 12.39 2.90 -1.57
CA GLY A 77 11.00 3.01 -1.15
C GLY A 77 10.67 4.36 -0.52
N LEU A 78 11.55 4.88 0.35
CA LEU A 78 11.36 6.19 0.96
C LEU A 78 11.39 7.32 -0.09
N HIS A 79 12.30 7.24 -1.05
CA HIS A 79 12.34 8.18 -2.17
C HIS A 79 11.03 8.15 -2.98
N GLN A 80 10.49 6.95 -3.27
CA GLN A 80 9.22 6.80 -3.98
C GLN A 80 8.08 7.50 -3.24
N ILE A 81 8.00 7.33 -1.89
CA ILE A 81 7.00 7.98 -1.04
C ILE A 81 7.16 9.51 -1.05
N LEU A 82 8.37 10.02 -0.85
CA LEU A 82 8.60 11.44 -0.60
C LEU A 82 8.80 12.27 -1.86
N ARG A 83 9.13 11.66 -3.01
CA ARG A 83 9.37 12.34 -4.27
C ARG A 83 8.31 13.39 -4.65
N PRO A 84 6.99 13.13 -4.50
CA PRO A 84 5.97 14.12 -4.87
C PRO A 84 5.96 15.40 -4.01
N VAL A 85 6.58 15.33 -2.81
CA VAL A 85 6.63 16.44 -1.84
C VAL A 85 8.06 16.92 -1.55
N LEU A 86 9.07 16.35 -2.21
CA LEU A 86 10.47 16.65 -1.93
C LEU A 86 10.84 18.13 -2.16
N ARG A 87 10.09 18.84 -3.00
CA ARG A 87 10.25 20.28 -3.17
C ARG A 87 9.99 21.07 -1.90
N SER A 88 9.08 20.60 -1.04
CA SER A 88 8.80 21.22 0.27
C SER A 88 9.94 21.03 1.28
N ALA A 89 10.95 20.22 0.98
CA ALA A 89 12.13 20.08 1.83
C ALA A 89 12.93 21.39 1.97
N SER A 90 12.75 22.35 1.05
CA SER A 90 13.33 23.70 1.19
C SER A 90 12.76 24.50 2.36
N GLU A 91 11.63 24.09 2.91
CA GLU A 91 10.97 24.71 4.07
C GLU A 91 11.50 24.14 5.40
N LEU A 92 12.28 23.05 5.34
CA LEU A 92 12.88 22.39 6.52
C LEU A 92 14.14 23.12 7.00
N ALA A 93 14.56 22.83 8.24
CA ALA A 93 15.88 23.20 8.71
C ALA A 93 16.96 22.66 7.73
N PRO A 94 18.02 23.44 7.42
CA PRO A 94 19.01 23.05 6.41
C PRO A 94 19.63 21.66 6.63
N VAL A 95 19.82 21.25 7.87
CA VAL A 95 20.36 19.92 8.24
C VAL A 95 19.44 18.80 7.75
N TYR A 96 18.12 18.94 7.87
CA TYR A 96 17.13 17.95 7.44
C TYR A 96 16.95 17.93 5.93
N ALA A 97 16.90 19.11 5.30
CA ALA A 97 16.87 19.22 3.84
C ALA A 97 18.10 18.54 3.21
N THR A 98 19.28 18.74 3.80
CA THR A 98 20.53 18.12 3.35
C THR A 98 20.50 16.61 3.57
N ALA A 99 20.04 16.14 4.73
CA ALA A 99 19.94 14.72 5.03
C ALA A 99 19.08 13.95 4.00
N LEU A 100 17.90 14.45 3.66
CA LEU A 100 17.05 13.83 2.64
C LEU A 100 17.72 13.87 1.24
N ARG A 101 18.32 14.98 0.88
CA ARG A 101 19.00 15.12 -0.42
C ARG A 101 20.19 14.16 -0.55
N SER A 102 21.00 14.04 0.51
CA SER A 102 22.12 13.09 0.54
C SER A 102 21.66 11.63 0.52
N ALA A 103 20.62 11.29 1.28
CA ALA A 103 20.04 9.94 1.27
C ALA A 103 19.55 9.52 -0.11
N PHE A 104 19.07 10.47 -0.92
CA PHE A 104 18.56 10.23 -2.27
C PHE A 104 19.61 10.49 -3.36
N GLY A 105 20.89 10.68 -3.02
CA GLY A 105 21.96 10.93 -3.98
C GLY A 105 21.84 12.29 -4.70
N LEU A 106 21.08 13.24 -4.17
CA LEU A 106 20.84 14.56 -4.74
C LEU A 106 21.79 15.64 -4.18
N ALA A 107 22.67 15.29 -3.25
CA ALA A 107 23.72 16.15 -2.69
C ALA A 107 24.97 15.31 -2.44
N GLN A 108 26.15 15.97 -2.56
CA GLN A 108 27.42 15.37 -2.19
C GLN A 108 27.62 15.51 -0.68
N GLY A 109 28.23 14.52 -0.06
CA GLY A 109 28.54 14.52 1.36
C GLY A 109 28.51 13.12 1.98
N PRO A 110 28.84 12.97 3.27
CA PRO A 110 28.71 11.71 3.97
C PRO A 110 27.24 11.26 4.03
N THR A 111 27.03 9.96 4.00
CA THR A 111 25.68 9.41 4.21
C THR A 111 25.19 9.79 5.61
N PRO A 112 24.02 10.45 5.74
CA PRO A 112 23.48 10.83 7.03
C PRO A 112 23.11 9.59 7.86
N GLU A 113 23.10 9.76 9.17
CA GLU A 113 22.59 8.76 10.10
C GLU A 113 21.11 8.46 9.81
N LEU A 114 20.70 7.19 9.86
CA LEU A 114 19.32 6.78 9.60
C LEU A 114 18.30 7.56 10.44
N PHE A 115 18.65 7.86 11.70
CA PHE A 115 17.80 8.63 12.58
C PHE A 115 17.57 10.07 12.10
N GLN A 116 18.59 10.72 11.54
CA GLN A 116 18.45 12.06 10.94
C GLN A 116 17.54 12.03 9.72
N ILE A 117 17.66 10.99 8.87
CA ILE A 117 16.80 10.80 7.71
C ILE A 117 15.34 10.58 8.15
N ALA A 118 15.14 9.77 9.20
CA ALA A 118 13.81 9.51 9.73
C ALA A 118 13.15 10.77 10.33
N LEU A 119 13.90 11.59 11.08
CA LEU A 119 13.42 12.88 11.57
C LEU A 119 13.08 13.83 10.40
N ALA A 120 13.98 13.94 9.44
CA ALA A 120 13.76 14.79 8.27
C ALA A 120 12.53 14.37 7.46
N ALA A 121 12.27 13.06 7.33
CA ALA A 121 11.10 12.53 6.67
C ALA A 121 9.80 12.87 7.43
N VAL A 122 9.81 12.76 8.77
CA VAL A 122 8.66 13.16 9.61
C VAL A 122 8.41 14.66 9.46
N ASP A 123 9.44 15.50 9.61
CA ASP A 123 9.28 16.96 9.52
C ASP A 123 8.77 17.40 8.14
N LEU A 124 9.24 16.74 7.07
CA LEU A 124 8.71 16.99 5.72
C LEU A 124 7.22 16.67 5.62
N LEU A 125 6.80 15.51 6.13
CA LEU A 125 5.39 15.14 6.11
C LEU A 125 4.54 16.05 6.99
N VAL A 126 5.05 16.50 8.13
CA VAL A 126 4.40 17.47 9.03
C VAL A 126 4.23 18.81 8.33
N ALA A 127 5.27 19.34 7.67
CA ALA A 127 5.19 20.59 6.93
C ALA A 127 4.16 20.51 5.78
N VAL A 128 4.05 19.36 5.12
CA VAL A 128 3.02 19.13 4.10
C VAL A 128 1.64 18.99 4.73
N ALA A 129 1.52 18.24 5.83
CA ALA A 129 0.26 17.99 6.53
C ALA A 129 -0.35 19.27 7.15
N ALA A 130 0.48 20.25 7.49
CA ALA A 130 0.04 21.56 7.96
C ALA A 130 -0.77 22.33 6.89
N LYS A 131 -0.56 22.02 5.60
CA LYS A 131 -1.27 22.65 4.49
C LYS A 131 -2.43 21.79 3.98
N GLN A 132 -2.27 20.48 4.00
CA GLN A 132 -3.24 19.50 3.51
C GLN A 132 -2.98 18.16 4.17
N PRO A 133 -3.99 17.47 4.76
CA PRO A 133 -3.81 16.15 5.34
C PRO A 133 -3.07 15.19 4.39
N VAL A 134 -2.22 14.31 4.91
CA VAL A 134 -1.37 13.41 4.12
C VAL A 134 -1.75 11.95 4.39
N ALA A 135 -1.98 11.18 3.33
CA ALA A 135 -2.12 9.73 3.39
C ALA A 135 -0.92 9.07 2.69
N VAL A 136 -0.16 8.29 3.44
CA VAL A 136 0.95 7.45 2.94
C VAL A 136 0.42 6.03 2.79
N LEU A 137 0.35 5.54 1.55
CA LEU A 137 -0.16 4.22 1.21
C LEU A 137 0.95 3.38 0.58
N VAL A 138 1.31 2.27 1.21
CA VAL A 138 2.42 1.43 0.75
C VAL A 138 1.95 0.01 0.53
N ASP A 139 2.04 -0.47 -0.71
CA ASP A 139 1.75 -1.86 -1.05
C ASP A 139 3.02 -2.70 -0.97
N ASP A 140 2.86 -3.98 -0.63
CA ASP A 140 3.95 -4.97 -0.54
C ASP A 140 5.16 -4.45 0.27
N VAL A 141 4.91 -3.89 1.47
CA VAL A 141 5.93 -3.30 2.36
C VAL A 141 7.11 -4.25 2.61
N GLN A 142 6.89 -5.58 2.62
CA GLN A 142 7.93 -6.57 2.78
C GLN A 142 9.01 -6.54 1.69
N TRP A 143 8.73 -5.90 0.55
CA TRP A 143 9.66 -5.74 -0.57
C TRP A 143 10.30 -4.34 -0.65
N LEU A 144 10.00 -3.45 0.29
CA LEU A 144 10.80 -2.23 0.46
C LEU A 144 12.20 -2.59 0.97
N ASP A 145 13.17 -1.75 0.67
CA ASP A 145 14.48 -1.82 1.30
C ASP A 145 14.39 -1.62 2.82
N GLN A 146 15.34 -2.19 3.56
CA GLN A 146 15.32 -2.20 5.02
C GLN A 146 15.25 -0.79 5.62
N GLN A 147 16.04 0.15 5.11
CA GLN A 147 16.11 1.52 5.62
C GLN A 147 14.76 2.23 5.40
N SER A 148 14.13 2.04 4.26
CA SER A 148 12.79 2.58 3.99
C SER A 148 11.73 1.99 4.93
N GLN A 149 11.77 0.68 5.23
CA GLN A 149 10.87 0.05 6.20
C GLN A 149 11.05 0.63 7.60
N GLU A 150 12.30 0.84 8.05
CA GLU A 150 12.61 1.42 9.35
C GLU A 150 12.12 2.86 9.47
N VAL A 151 12.36 3.68 8.43
CA VAL A 151 11.86 5.08 8.39
C VAL A 151 10.34 5.12 8.33
N LEU A 152 9.69 4.28 7.51
CA LEU A 152 8.24 4.19 7.44
C LEU A 152 7.63 3.80 8.79
N THR A 153 8.24 2.86 9.48
CA THR A 153 7.87 2.44 10.84
C THR A 153 8.01 3.60 11.84
N PHE A 154 9.10 4.33 11.75
CA PHE A 154 9.35 5.50 12.59
C PHE A 154 8.28 6.58 12.37
N ILE A 155 7.92 6.87 11.12
CA ILE A 155 6.84 7.79 10.75
C ILE A 155 5.51 7.30 11.33
N ALA A 156 5.12 6.05 11.07
CA ALA A 156 3.84 5.49 11.48
C ALA A 156 3.57 5.58 12.98
N ARG A 157 4.62 5.42 13.80
CA ARG A 157 4.54 5.55 15.27
C ARG A 157 4.41 6.99 15.76
N ARG A 158 4.62 7.99 14.91
CA ARG A 158 4.66 9.42 15.26
C ARG A 158 3.57 10.26 14.62
N THR A 159 2.63 9.64 13.93
CA THR A 159 1.56 10.35 13.20
C THR A 159 0.58 11.07 14.12
N ARG A 160 0.30 10.54 15.32
CA ARG A 160 -0.81 10.98 16.20
C ARG A 160 -1.02 12.48 16.34
N PRO A 161 0.00 13.33 16.51
CA PRO A 161 -0.19 14.78 16.64
C PRO A 161 -0.55 15.48 15.33
N TYR A 162 -0.50 14.80 14.21
CA TYR A 162 -0.56 15.40 12.89
C TYR A 162 -1.66 14.75 12.02
N ALA A 163 -2.18 15.46 11.03
CA ALA A 163 -3.12 14.90 10.07
C ALA A 163 -2.40 14.02 9.03
N ILE A 164 -1.75 12.94 9.50
CA ILE A 164 -0.99 11.99 8.69
C ILE A 164 -1.54 10.59 8.91
N VAL A 165 -1.97 9.93 7.85
CA VAL A 165 -2.39 8.52 7.86
C VAL A 165 -1.34 7.68 7.16
N VAL A 166 -0.93 6.55 7.78
CA VAL A 166 -0.01 5.59 7.18
C VAL A 166 -0.71 4.24 7.09
N ILE A 167 -0.86 3.70 5.88
CA ILE A 167 -1.42 2.37 5.64
C ILE A 167 -0.41 1.56 4.83
N GLY A 168 0.07 0.47 5.41
CA GLY A 168 0.98 -0.45 4.73
C GLY A 168 0.36 -1.83 4.57
N ALA A 169 0.45 -2.42 3.36
CA ALA A 169 0.03 -3.79 3.12
C ALA A 169 1.22 -4.75 3.18
N VAL A 170 1.04 -5.86 3.90
CA VAL A 170 2.07 -6.89 4.11
C VAL A 170 1.49 -8.26 3.78
N ARG A 171 2.29 -9.15 3.21
CA ARG A 171 1.90 -10.54 3.00
C ARG A 171 2.04 -11.35 4.27
N THR A 172 1.08 -12.24 4.52
CA THR A 172 1.16 -13.23 5.60
C THR A 172 2.49 -13.99 5.54
N GLY A 173 3.11 -14.20 6.70
CA GLY A 173 4.36 -14.96 6.80
C GLY A 173 5.64 -14.19 6.44
N HIS A 174 5.56 -12.91 6.12
CA HIS A 174 6.73 -12.07 5.87
C HIS A 174 7.02 -11.17 7.08
N PRO A 175 8.01 -11.51 7.93
CA PRO A 175 8.41 -10.65 9.03
C PRO A 175 9.06 -9.36 8.51
N GLY A 176 8.95 -8.28 9.28
CA GLY A 176 9.58 -7.00 8.95
C GLY A 176 9.34 -5.94 10.02
N ALA A 177 10.11 -4.87 9.97
CA ALA A 177 10.06 -3.79 10.98
C ALA A 177 8.66 -3.17 11.08
N PHE A 178 7.98 -3.00 9.95
CA PHE A 178 6.65 -2.39 9.89
C PHE A 178 5.58 -3.28 10.54
N LEU A 179 5.63 -4.60 10.31
CA LEU A 179 4.72 -5.55 10.96
C LEU A 179 5.00 -5.67 12.47
N ALA A 180 6.28 -5.69 12.85
CA ALA A 180 6.70 -5.75 14.25
C ALA A 180 6.50 -4.43 15.02
N ALA A 181 5.97 -3.40 14.38
CA ALA A 181 5.81 -2.07 14.98
C ALA A 181 4.74 -1.98 16.09
N GLY A 182 3.88 -2.99 16.23
CA GLY A 182 2.74 -2.97 17.16
C GLY A 182 1.66 -1.97 16.75
N LEU A 183 1.51 -1.74 15.46
CA LEU A 183 0.44 -0.91 14.88
C LEU A 183 -0.87 -1.69 14.85
N PRO A 184 -2.04 -1.02 14.82
CA PRO A 184 -3.31 -1.67 14.54
C PRO A 184 -3.26 -2.48 13.24
N GLU A 185 -3.93 -3.64 13.24
CA GLU A 185 -3.91 -4.58 12.12
C GLU A 185 -5.31 -4.78 11.54
N LEU A 186 -5.40 -4.85 10.22
CA LEU A 186 -6.56 -5.30 9.47
C LEU A 186 -6.19 -6.60 8.74
N ILE A 187 -6.68 -7.72 9.26
CA ILE A 187 -6.45 -9.03 8.65
C ILE A 187 -7.48 -9.25 7.55
N VAL A 188 -7.02 -9.44 6.32
CA VAL A 188 -7.85 -9.66 5.14
C VAL A 188 -7.96 -11.15 4.87
N HIS A 189 -9.14 -11.70 5.08
CA HIS A 189 -9.45 -13.11 4.83
C HIS A 189 -10.01 -13.33 3.42
N GLY A 190 -10.22 -14.60 3.04
CA GLY A 190 -10.94 -14.95 1.83
C GLY A 190 -12.36 -14.36 1.81
N VAL A 191 -12.88 -14.08 0.61
CA VAL A 191 -14.27 -13.65 0.46
C VAL A 191 -15.21 -14.81 0.75
N ASP A 192 -16.43 -14.51 1.20
CA ASP A 192 -17.45 -15.53 1.42
C ASP A 192 -17.95 -16.16 0.11
N GLU A 193 -18.77 -17.20 0.22
CA GLU A 193 -19.26 -17.95 -0.93
C GLU A 193 -20.10 -17.10 -1.88
N SER A 194 -20.90 -16.18 -1.37
CA SER A 194 -21.76 -15.29 -2.16
C SER A 194 -20.92 -14.33 -2.99
N ALA A 195 -19.94 -13.69 -2.37
CA ALA A 195 -19.00 -12.79 -3.04
C ALA A 195 -18.11 -13.55 -4.03
N ALA A 196 -17.70 -14.78 -3.70
CA ALA A 196 -16.95 -15.65 -4.61
C ALA A 196 -17.73 -15.96 -5.88
N ASP A 197 -19.02 -16.29 -5.76
CA ASP A 197 -19.90 -16.54 -6.91
C ASP A 197 -20.13 -15.27 -7.74
N GLU A 198 -20.23 -14.12 -7.11
CA GLU A 198 -20.36 -12.84 -7.81
C GLU A 198 -19.08 -12.48 -8.59
N ILE A 199 -17.89 -12.68 -7.99
CA ILE A 199 -16.59 -12.51 -8.66
C ILE A 199 -16.49 -13.43 -9.88
N LEU A 200 -16.84 -14.70 -9.74
CA LEU A 200 -16.82 -15.65 -10.85
C LEU A 200 -17.78 -15.26 -11.97
N ARG A 201 -18.98 -14.81 -11.63
CA ARG A 201 -19.96 -14.34 -12.65
C ARG A 201 -19.46 -13.12 -13.40
N THR A 202 -18.82 -12.19 -12.70
CA THR A 202 -18.37 -10.92 -13.29
C THR A 202 -17.13 -11.09 -14.16
N LYS A 203 -16.17 -11.96 -13.75
CA LYS A 203 -14.87 -12.09 -14.41
C LYS A 203 -14.75 -13.29 -15.35
N ALA A 204 -15.48 -14.36 -15.11
CA ALA A 204 -15.30 -15.63 -15.79
C ALA A 204 -16.32 -15.91 -16.92
N GLY A 205 -17.31 -15.07 -17.11
CA GLY A 205 -18.38 -15.35 -18.07
C GLY A 205 -19.19 -16.59 -17.71
N VAL A 206 -19.67 -17.33 -18.71
CA VAL A 206 -20.49 -18.53 -18.51
C VAL A 206 -19.60 -19.74 -18.23
N LEU A 207 -19.32 -20.01 -16.96
CA LEU A 207 -18.68 -21.26 -16.52
C LEU A 207 -19.72 -22.36 -16.30
N LYS A 208 -19.35 -23.61 -16.59
CA LYS A 208 -20.16 -24.78 -16.23
C LYS A 208 -20.24 -24.90 -14.70
N PRO A 209 -21.38 -25.39 -14.12
CA PRO A 209 -21.54 -25.52 -12.68
C PRO A 209 -20.42 -26.33 -11.99
N ALA A 210 -19.96 -27.40 -12.62
CA ALA A 210 -18.88 -28.25 -12.12
C ALA A 210 -17.53 -27.50 -12.01
N ASP A 211 -17.21 -26.66 -13.00
CA ASP A 211 -15.98 -25.87 -13.02
C ASP A 211 -16.02 -24.78 -11.93
N ARG A 212 -17.18 -24.14 -11.72
CA ARG A 212 -17.36 -23.18 -10.63
C ARG A 212 -17.09 -23.80 -9.26
N LEU A 213 -17.67 -24.98 -9.02
CA LEU A 213 -17.50 -25.69 -7.76
C LEU A 213 -16.04 -26.06 -7.50
N ARG A 214 -15.33 -26.51 -8.54
CA ARG A 214 -13.90 -26.82 -8.48
C ARG A 214 -13.07 -25.60 -8.15
N ILE A 215 -13.25 -24.51 -8.91
CA ILE A 215 -12.51 -23.25 -8.71
C ILE A 215 -12.75 -22.69 -7.29
N ARG A 216 -13.98 -22.73 -6.79
CA ARG A 216 -14.30 -22.30 -5.43
C ARG A 216 -13.53 -23.08 -4.37
N ARG A 217 -13.49 -24.42 -4.49
CA ARG A 217 -12.77 -25.28 -3.54
C ARG A 217 -11.27 -25.04 -3.56
N GLU A 218 -10.68 -24.91 -4.75
CA GLU A 218 -9.25 -24.69 -4.93
C GLU A 218 -8.82 -23.27 -4.47
N ALA A 219 -9.64 -22.26 -4.72
CA ALA A 219 -9.34 -20.87 -4.41
C ALA A 219 -9.53 -20.50 -2.93
N GLN A 220 -10.30 -21.26 -2.14
CA GLN A 220 -10.56 -21.00 -0.71
C GLN A 220 -10.91 -19.54 -0.39
N GLY A 221 -11.73 -18.90 -1.24
CA GLY A 221 -12.10 -17.50 -1.10
C GLY A 221 -11.05 -16.48 -1.58
N ASN A 222 -9.92 -16.90 -2.14
CA ASN A 222 -8.93 -15.98 -2.71
C ASN A 222 -9.39 -15.43 -4.08
N PRO A 223 -9.64 -14.12 -4.20
CA PRO A 223 -10.20 -13.53 -5.42
C PRO A 223 -9.32 -13.68 -6.67
N LEU A 224 -7.98 -13.65 -6.50
CA LEU A 224 -7.05 -13.83 -7.62
C LEU A 224 -7.04 -15.28 -8.10
N ALA A 225 -7.03 -16.26 -7.18
CA ALA A 225 -7.09 -17.67 -7.52
C ALA A 225 -8.42 -18.02 -8.21
N GLN A 226 -9.53 -17.42 -7.78
CA GLN A 226 -10.83 -17.56 -8.45
C GLN A 226 -10.80 -17.01 -9.87
N ALA A 227 -10.21 -15.82 -10.06
CA ALA A 227 -10.07 -15.24 -11.39
C ALA A 227 -9.13 -16.06 -12.28
N ALA A 228 -8.00 -16.57 -11.73
CA ALA A 228 -7.00 -17.36 -12.45
C ALA A 228 -7.50 -18.75 -12.90
N GLY A 229 -8.39 -19.37 -12.12
CA GLY A 229 -9.04 -20.64 -12.48
C GLY A 229 -10.04 -20.50 -13.65
N SER A 230 -10.35 -19.27 -14.06
CA SER A 230 -11.24 -18.99 -15.19
C SER A 230 -10.50 -19.05 -16.52
N PRO A 231 -11.06 -19.70 -17.58
CA PRO A 231 -10.46 -19.74 -18.92
C PRO A 231 -10.21 -18.36 -19.54
N ASN A 232 -10.94 -17.33 -19.12
CA ASN A 232 -10.77 -15.95 -19.60
C ASN A 232 -9.60 -15.20 -18.94
N PHE A 233 -9.11 -15.65 -17.78
CA PHE A 233 -8.00 -15.01 -17.10
C PHE A 233 -6.67 -15.24 -17.82
N GLN A 234 -6.48 -16.40 -18.44
CA GLN A 234 -5.29 -16.73 -19.23
C GLN A 234 -5.13 -15.86 -20.49
N ARG A 235 -6.18 -15.14 -20.91
CA ARG A 235 -6.18 -14.25 -22.07
C ARG A 235 -6.05 -12.76 -21.72
N SER A 236 -5.91 -12.40 -20.45
CA SER A 236 -5.80 -11.00 -20.02
C SER A 236 -4.35 -10.52 -20.12
N PRO A 237 -4.04 -9.41 -20.83
CA PRO A 237 -2.66 -8.95 -21.07
C PRO A 237 -1.89 -8.54 -19.81
N VAL A 238 -2.56 -8.42 -18.66
CA VAL A 238 -1.95 -8.03 -17.37
C VAL A 238 -1.05 -9.14 -16.78
N MET A 239 -1.20 -10.41 -17.20
CA MET A 239 -0.41 -11.54 -16.71
C MET A 239 0.77 -11.93 -17.60
N ALA A 240 0.90 -11.37 -18.79
CA ALA A 240 2.03 -11.67 -19.69
C ALA A 240 3.38 -11.18 -19.15
N CYS A 241 3.39 -10.33 -18.11
CA CYS A 241 4.61 -9.77 -17.53
C CYS A 241 5.19 -10.58 -16.35
N SER A 242 4.41 -11.50 -15.72
CA SER A 242 4.86 -12.25 -14.55
C SER A 242 5.33 -13.69 -14.85
N SER A 243 5.05 -14.24 -16.03
CA SER A 243 5.38 -15.63 -16.38
C SER A 243 6.63 -15.83 -17.28
N GLN A 244 7.36 -14.76 -17.61
CA GLN A 244 8.57 -14.86 -18.44
C GLN A 244 9.91 -14.70 -17.69
N ARG A 245 9.95 -14.90 -16.37
CA ARG A 245 11.22 -14.93 -15.63
C ARG A 245 11.36 -16.19 -14.79
N SER A 246 11.30 -17.35 -15.44
CA SER A 246 11.93 -18.57 -14.96
C SER A 246 12.36 -19.36 -16.19
N ILE A 247 13.60 -19.18 -16.59
CA ILE A 247 14.53 -20.09 -17.32
C ILE A 247 15.67 -19.21 -17.86
N ARG A 248 16.74 -19.13 -17.14
CA ARG A 248 18.17 -19.40 -17.42
C ARG A 248 19.05 -18.68 -16.41
#